data_c4b68b37473ffcf5e2eb3d9dfac221ff
#
_entry.id   c4b68b37473ffcf5e2eb3d9dfac221ff
#
_cell.length_a   1.000
_cell.length_b   1.000
_cell.length_c   1.000
_cell.angle_alpha   90.00
_cell.angle_beta   90.00
_cell.angle_gamma   90.00
#
_symmetry.space_group_name_H-M   'P 1'
#
loop_
_entity.id
_entity.type
_entity.pdbx_description
1 polymer ?
#
loop_
_entity_poly.entity_id
_entity_poly.type
_entity_poly.pdbx_seq_one_letter_code
_entity_poly.pdbx_strand_id
1 'polypeptide(L)'
;MSLAYGNFFQQPNSAILKFNQNLNAQQAQHYILNYQFNADGKIFRAETYYKKYSDLVKYDTDLTSFDANFNNTGSGYATGLDLFFRDNKSIKNIDYWVSYSLLDTKRDYKNFPIAAQPNFANTHNLSVVGKYWIDSWKSQVGLSYNFASGRSYTDPNQMGFLNQKTKAYNSLSVNWAYLLSPQKILYFSVNNALGFTNVNGYQYSDTPNINGQFNSRALRPAADQFFFVGFFWTISQNGTDNQLDNL
;
A
#
# COMPACT_ATOMS: atom_id res chain seq x y z
N MET A 1 10.60 20.31 12.78
CA MET A 1 9.23 20.60 12.27
C MET A 1 9.36 21.36 10.98
N SER A 2 8.59 20.98 9.95
CA SER A 2 8.58 21.67 8.64
C SER A 2 7.16 21.77 8.10
N LEU A 3 6.90 22.83 7.33
CA LEU A 3 5.68 23.04 6.58
C LEU A 3 6.05 23.09 5.10
N ALA A 4 5.34 22.35 4.26
CA ALA A 4 5.55 22.34 2.83
C ALA A 4 4.23 22.64 2.09
N TYR A 5 4.34 23.39 1.01
CA TYR A 5 3.27 23.67 0.07
C TYR A 5 3.79 23.45 -1.35
N GLY A 6 2.95 22.89 -2.22
CA GLY A 6 3.31 22.70 -3.62
C GLY A 6 2.09 22.56 -4.53
N ASN A 7 2.23 23.05 -5.76
CA ASN A 7 1.31 22.81 -6.86
C ASN A 7 1.95 21.85 -7.85
N PHE A 8 1.23 20.81 -8.20
CA PHE A 8 1.67 19.75 -9.11
C PHE A 8 0.69 19.66 -10.27
N PHE A 9 1.21 19.47 -11.48
CA PHE A 9 0.43 19.34 -12.69
C PHE A 9 0.79 18.03 -13.38
N GLN A 10 -0.22 17.33 -13.86
CA GLN A 10 -0.06 16.08 -14.57
C GLN A 10 -0.91 16.09 -15.84
N GLN A 11 -0.27 15.85 -16.98
CA GLN A 11 -1.01 15.67 -18.24
C GLN A 11 -1.96 14.47 -18.14
N PRO A 12 -3.16 14.56 -18.75
CA PRO A 12 -4.03 13.42 -18.90
C PRO A 12 -3.34 12.27 -19.63
N ASN A 13 -3.81 11.04 -19.38
CA ASN A 13 -3.25 9.86 -20.02
C ASN A 13 -3.33 9.97 -21.55
N SER A 14 -2.30 9.55 -22.27
CA SER A 14 -2.23 9.57 -23.74
C SER A 14 -3.39 8.82 -24.41
N ALA A 15 -3.92 7.77 -23.76
CA ALA A 15 -5.12 7.05 -24.23
C ALA A 15 -6.37 7.94 -24.27
N ILE A 16 -6.48 8.92 -23.37
CA ILE A 16 -7.57 9.91 -23.33
C ILE A 16 -7.31 11.05 -24.33
N LEU A 17 -6.06 11.52 -24.40
CA LEU A 17 -5.67 12.60 -25.31
C LEU A 17 -5.85 12.24 -26.81
N LYS A 18 -5.95 10.95 -27.15
CA LYS A 18 -6.34 10.51 -28.50
C LYS A 18 -7.75 10.98 -28.90
N PHE A 19 -8.64 11.09 -27.92
CA PHE A 19 -10.04 11.47 -28.15
C PHE A 19 -10.29 12.96 -27.91
N ASN A 20 -9.58 13.57 -26.96
CA ASN A 20 -9.69 15.01 -26.70
C ASN A 20 -8.32 15.58 -26.33
N GLN A 21 -7.70 16.31 -27.25
CA GLN A 21 -6.40 16.97 -27.07
C GLN A 21 -6.50 18.32 -26.34
N ASN A 22 -7.70 18.85 -26.12
CA ASN A 22 -7.94 20.14 -25.46
C ASN A 22 -8.09 20.02 -23.95
N LEU A 23 -7.84 18.85 -23.37
CA LEU A 23 -7.90 18.66 -21.92
C LEU A 23 -6.73 19.38 -21.23
N ASN A 24 -7.07 20.08 -20.15
CA ASN A 24 -6.08 20.71 -19.28
C ASN A 24 -5.29 19.68 -18.48
N ALA A 25 -4.11 20.08 -18.01
CA ALA A 25 -3.36 19.30 -17.02
C ALA A 25 -4.16 19.21 -15.70
N GLN A 26 -4.24 18.00 -15.15
CA GLN A 26 -4.82 17.77 -13.83
C GLN A 26 -3.93 18.42 -12.78
N GLN A 27 -4.52 19.02 -11.74
CA GLN A 27 -3.81 19.76 -10.73
C GLN A 27 -3.95 19.11 -9.35
N ALA A 28 -2.88 19.17 -8.55
CA ALA A 28 -2.88 18.80 -7.14
C ALA A 28 -2.16 19.88 -6.31
N GLN A 29 -2.85 20.41 -5.32
CA GLN A 29 -2.28 21.33 -4.33
C GLN A 29 -2.02 20.55 -3.04
N HIS A 30 -0.80 20.58 -2.54
CA HIS A 30 -0.39 19.84 -1.34
C HIS A 30 -0.05 20.84 -0.22
N TYR A 31 -0.59 20.57 0.96
CA TYR A 31 -0.28 21.23 2.23
C TYR A 31 0.16 20.13 3.19
N ILE A 32 1.40 20.20 3.68
CA ILE A 32 2.01 19.14 4.48
C ILE A 32 2.66 19.76 5.71
N LEU A 33 2.32 19.26 6.88
CA LEU A 33 2.98 19.58 8.15
C LEU A 33 3.69 18.31 8.63
N ASN A 34 5.01 18.41 8.81
CA ASN A 34 5.85 17.30 9.25
C ASN A 34 6.55 17.65 10.57
N TYR A 35 6.57 16.69 11.48
CA TYR A 35 7.36 16.72 12.71
C TYR A 35 8.25 15.49 12.77
N GLN A 36 9.53 15.68 13.03
CA GLN A 36 10.49 14.60 13.25
C GLN A 36 11.29 14.86 14.52
N PHE A 37 11.42 13.83 15.32
CA PHE A 37 12.27 13.79 16.52
C PHE A 37 13.22 12.60 16.39
N ASN A 38 14.52 12.89 16.56
CA ASN A 38 15.57 11.89 16.56
C ASN A 38 16.33 12.00 17.88
N ALA A 39 16.44 10.93 18.60
CA ALA A 39 17.23 10.86 19.83
C ALA A 39 17.77 9.46 20.03
N ASP A 40 19.08 9.32 20.14
CA ASP A 40 19.79 8.15 20.65
C ASP A 40 19.19 6.79 20.22
N GLY A 41 19.17 6.52 18.90
CA GLY A 41 18.64 5.29 18.33
C GLY A 41 17.10 5.25 18.20
N LYS A 42 16.41 6.35 18.51
CA LYS A 42 14.97 6.48 18.35
C LYS A 42 14.61 7.50 17.28
N ILE A 43 13.64 7.17 16.46
CA ILE A 43 13.08 8.07 15.45
C ILE A 43 11.57 8.09 15.65
N PHE A 44 11.01 9.28 15.84
CA PHE A 44 9.59 9.50 15.76
C PHE A 44 9.30 10.49 14.63
N ARG A 45 8.34 10.17 13.78
CA ARG A 45 7.88 11.03 12.69
C ARG A 45 6.36 11.07 12.67
N ALA A 46 5.81 12.27 12.56
CA ALA A 46 4.39 12.49 12.37
C ALA A 46 4.21 13.48 11.22
N GLU A 47 3.40 13.11 10.25
CA GLU A 47 3.07 13.95 9.11
C GLU A 47 1.55 14.01 8.97
N THR A 48 1.01 15.23 8.88
CA THR A 48 -0.38 15.44 8.47
C THR A 48 -0.41 16.21 7.17
N TYR A 49 -1.37 15.89 6.32
CA TYR A 49 -1.48 16.52 5.02
C TYR A 49 -2.92 16.73 4.59
N TYR A 50 -3.09 17.75 3.76
CA TYR A 50 -4.27 17.97 2.95
C TYR A 50 -3.86 18.17 1.50
N LYS A 51 -4.46 17.39 0.59
CA LYS A 51 -4.24 17.47 -0.84
C LYS A 51 -5.58 17.75 -1.52
N LYS A 52 -5.63 18.86 -2.28
CA LYS A 52 -6.80 19.22 -3.10
C LYS A 52 -6.50 18.87 -4.54
N TYR A 53 -7.44 18.19 -5.20
CA TYR A 53 -7.36 17.82 -6.61
C TYR A 53 -8.38 18.63 -7.40
N SER A 54 -7.97 19.20 -8.54
CA SER A 54 -8.82 19.92 -9.48
C SER A 54 -8.46 19.50 -10.91
N ASP A 55 -9.36 19.82 -11.82
CA ASP A 55 -9.24 19.52 -13.25
C ASP A 55 -9.03 18.02 -13.53
N LEU A 56 -9.52 17.15 -12.64
CA LEU A 56 -9.45 15.71 -12.87
C LEU A 56 -10.32 15.35 -14.08
N VAL A 57 -9.82 14.43 -14.91
CA VAL A 57 -10.55 14.01 -16.09
C VAL A 57 -11.76 13.19 -15.70
N LYS A 58 -12.93 13.60 -16.23
CA LYS A 58 -14.19 12.85 -16.21
C LYS A 58 -14.58 12.40 -17.61
N TYR A 59 -15.34 11.33 -17.66
CA TYR A 59 -15.98 10.80 -18.87
C TYR A 59 -17.23 10.01 -18.49
N ASP A 60 -18.18 9.92 -19.42
CA ASP A 60 -19.52 9.36 -19.20
C ASP A 60 -19.65 7.87 -19.57
N THR A 61 -18.65 7.34 -20.32
CA THR A 61 -18.62 5.94 -20.76
C THR A 61 -17.26 5.30 -20.47
N ASP A 62 -17.09 4.03 -20.81
CA ASP A 62 -15.79 3.37 -20.73
C ASP A 62 -14.79 3.95 -21.73
N LEU A 63 -13.50 3.92 -21.37
CA LEU A 63 -12.38 4.44 -22.20
C LEU A 63 -12.28 3.86 -23.62
N THR A 64 -13.01 2.77 -23.89
CA THR A 64 -13.05 2.10 -25.21
C THR A 64 -14.10 2.66 -26.14
N SER A 65 -14.99 3.52 -25.67
CA SER A 65 -16.04 4.13 -26.50
C SER A 65 -15.52 5.38 -27.23
N PHE A 66 -15.66 5.41 -28.55
CA PHE A 66 -15.34 6.60 -29.36
C PHE A 66 -16.27 7.79 -29.06
N ASP A 67 -17.45 7.53 -28.48
CA ASP A 67 -18.42 8.54 -28.14
C ASP A 67 -18.26 9.08 -26.70
N ALA A 68 -17.19 8.68 -25.99
CA ALA A 68 -16.93 9.14 -24.65
C ALA A 68 -16.69 10.66 -24.62
N ASN A 69 -17.42 11.35 -23.79
CA ASN A 69 -17.28 12.79 -23.56
C ASN A 69 -16.28 13.05 -22.45
N PHE A 70 -15.08 13.50 -22.81
CA PHE A 70 -14.00 13.79 -21.87
C PHE A 70 -13.97 15.27 -21.50
N ASN A 71 -13.90 15.57 -20.22
CA ASN A 71 -13.78 16.95 -19.69
C ASN A 71 -12.90 16.99 -18.44
N ASN A 72 -12.60 18.19 -17.93
CA ASN A 72 -11.79 18.44 -16.72
C ASN A 72 -12.63 18.91 -15.52
N THR A 73 -13.89 18.50 -15.40
CA THR A 73 -14.77 18.96 -14.30
C THR A 73 -14.55 18.19 -13.00
N GLY A 74 -13.70 17.18 -13.02
CA GLY A 74 -13.46 16.34 -11.86
C GLY A 74 -12.66 17.01 -10.75
N SER A 75 -12.92 16.61 -9.53
CA SER A 75 -12.27 17.14 -8.33
C SER A 75 -12.10 16.06 -7.26
N GLY A 76 -11.40 16.41 -6.18
CA GLY A 76 -11.25 15.53 -5.05
C GLY A 76 -10.37 16.08 -3.96
N TYR A 77 -10.20 15.28 -2.92
CA TYR A 77 -9.26 15.58 -1.84
C TYR A 77 -8.63 14.30 -1.28
N ALA A 78 -7.53 14.47 -0.58
CA ALA A 78 -6.98 13.47 0.33
C ALA A 78 -6.46 14.20 1.58
N THR A 79 -6.85 13.74 2.74
CA THR A 79 -6.32 14.20 4.03
C THR A 79 -5.89 13.01 4.85
N GLY A 80 -4.84 13.16 5.64
CA GLY A 80 -4.32 12.02 6.38
C GLY A 80 -3.33 12.38 7.46
N LEU A 81 -2.99 11.33 8.20
CA LEU A 81 -1.98 11.35 9.25
C LEU A 81 -1.10 10.11 9.08
N ASP A 82 0.19 10.33 8.92
CA ASP A 82 1.20 9.28 8.87
C ASP A 82 2.06 9.36 10.12
N LEU A 83 2.19 8.24 10.83
CA LEU A 83 3.02 8.08 12.02
C LEU A 83 4.08 7.02 11.78
N PHE A 84 5.30 7.30 12.20
CA PHE A 84 6.41 6.34 12.19
C PHE A 84 7.19 6.44 13.48
N PHE A 85 7.44 5.28 14.09
CA PHE A 85 8.32 5.15 15.24
C PHE A 85 9.29 4.00 15.03
N ARG A 86 10.58 4.22 15.32
CA ARG A 86 11.61 3.18 15.36
C ARG A 86 12.44 3.33 16.62
N ASP A 87 12.82 2.21 17.22
CA ASP A 87 13.73 2.13 18.34
C ASP A 87 14.66 0.91 18.15
N ASN A 88 15.94 1.17 18.09
CA ASN A 88 16.97 0.14 17.96
C ASN A 88 17.94 0.13 19.17
N LYS A 89 17.57 0.79 20.28
CA LYS A 89 18.46 0.96 21.44
C LYS A 89 17.84 0.56 22.77
N SER A 90 16.55 0.81 23.01
CA SER A 90 15.92 0.58 24.33
C SER A 90 15.97 -0.88 24.76
N ILE A 91 15.95 -1.81 23.81
CA ILE A 91 16.01 -3.25 24.09
C ILE A 91 17.23 -3.80 23.37
N LYS A 92 18.12 -4.44 24.14
CA LYS A 92 19.36 -5.02 23.59
C LYS A 92 19.05 -6.01 22.46
N ASN A 93 19.79 -5.89 21.35
CA ASN A 93 19.69 -6.76 20.17
C ASN A 93 18.32 -6.73 19.45
N ILE A 94 17.44 -5.78 19.77
CA ILE A 94 16.15 -5.61 19.09
C ILE A 94 16.15 -4.29 18.33
N ASP A 95 15.77 -4.35 17.06
CA ASP A 95 15.40 -3.21 16.23
C ASP A 95 13.95 -3.37 15.81
N TYR A 96 13.09 -2.42 16.18
CA TYR A 96 11.69 -2.49 15.81
C TYR A 96 11.13 -1.15 15.36
N TRP A 97 10.12 -1.21 14.50
CA TRP A 97 9.41 -0.02 14.07
C TRP A 97 7.94 -0.28 13.82
N VAL A 98 7.20 0.79 13.95
CA VAL A 98 5.77 0.83 13.69
C VAL A 98 5.51 1.97 12.73
N SER A 99 4.77 1.71 11.65
CA SER A 99 4.22 2.75 10.79
C SER A 99 2.69 2.61 10.74
N TYR A 100 2.02 3.74 10.83
CA TYR A 100 0.57 3.82 10.74
C TYR A 100 0.17 4.98 9.83
N SER A 101 -0.76 4.71 8.91
CA SER A 101 -1.35 5.72 8.03
C SER A 101 -2.86 5.72 8.17
N LEU A 102 -3.40 6.91 8.37
CA LEU A 102 -4.82 7.22 8.27
C LEU A 102 -5.05 8.07 7.02
N LEU A 103 -5.94 7.64 6.14
CA LEU A 103 -6.29 8.35 4.90
C LEU A 103 -7.81 8.48 4.79
N ASP A 104 -8.29 9.71 4.66
CA ASP A 104 -9.61 10.03 4.13
C ASP A 104 -9.45 10.68 2.75
N THR A 105 -10.12 10.13 1.74
CA THR A 105 -10.05 10.64 0.37
C THR A 105 -11.35 10.36 -0.37
N LYS A 106 -11.79 11.34 -1.14
CA LYS A 106 -12.87 11.18 -2.13
C LYS A 106 -12.45 11.83 -3.43
N ARG A 107 -12.89 11.24 -4.52
CA ARG A 107 -12.68 11.79 -5.87
C ARG A 107 -13.95 11.65 -6.67
N ASP A 108 -14.23 12.69 -7.42
CA ASP A 108 -15.17 12.72 -8.52
C ASP A 108 -14.34 12.82 -9.80
N TYR A 109 -14.12 11.71 -10.48
CA TYR A 109 -13.22 11.60 -11.63
C TYR A 109 -13.52 10.36 -12.45
N LYS A 110 -12.94 10.23 -13.62
CA LYS A 110 -13.22 9.12 -14.52
C LYS A 110 -14.74 9.02 -14.75
N ASN A 111 -15.28 7.82 -14.78
CA ASN A 111 -16.72 7.53 -14.91
C ASN A 111 -17.45 7.44 -13.54
N PHE A 112 -16.92 8.05 -12.49
CA PHE A 112 -17.58 8.06 -11.19
C PHE A 112 -18.90 8.86 -11.27
N PRO A 113 -20.03 8.28 -10.91
CA PRO A 113 -21.32 8.98 -10.90
C PRO A 113 -21.43 9.97 -9.72
N ILE A 114 -20.68 9.74 -8.67
CA ILE A 114 -20.61 10.57 -7.45
C ILE A 114 -19.19 10.60 -6.91
N ALA A 115 -18.88 11.61 -6.11
CA ALA A 115 -17.61 11.64 -5.37
C ALA A 115 -17.54 10.49 -4.36
N ALA A 116 -16.56 9.61 -4.50
CA ALA A 116 -16.41 8.42 -3.67
C ALA A 116 -14.95 8.13 -3.33
N GLN A 117 -14.73 7.29 -2.31
CA GLN A 117 -13.40 6.75 -1.99
C GLN A 117 -12.98 5.78 -3.10
N PRO A 118 -11.86 6.03 -3.82
CA PRO A 118 -11.40 5.14 -4.86
C PRO A 118 -11.07 3.73 -4.33
N ASN A 119 -11.26 2.73 -5.18
CA ASN A 119 -11.04 1.31 -4.86
C ASN A 119 -9.59 0.93 -4.54
N PHE A 120 -8.61 1.78 -4.84
CA PHE A 120 -7.21 1.57 -4.47
C PHE A 120 -6.86 2.10 -3.07
N ALA A 121 -7.75 2.91 -2.45
CA ALA A 121 -7.47 3.56 -1.17
C ALA A 121 -7.92 2.70 0.02
N ASN A 122 -7.03 2.58 1.01
CA ASN A 122 -7.32 2.03 2.32
C ASN A 122 -7.42 3.19 3.32
N THR A 123 -8.38 3.15 4.23
CA THR A 123 -8.51 4.18 5.28
C THR A 123 -7.41 4.04 6.34
N HIS A 124 -7.11 2.80 6.73
CA HIS A 124 -6.10 2.50 7.74
C HIS A 124 -5.07 1.53 7.17
N ASN A 125 -3.79 1.83 7.37
CA ASN A 125 -2.69 0.91 7.14
C ASN A 125 -1.80 0.90 8.38
N LEU A 126 -1.42 -0.29 8.83
CA LEU A 126 -0.50 -0.50 9.95
C LEU A 126 0.57 -1.51 9.53
N SER A 127 1.81 -1.19 9.80
CA SER A 127 2.93 -2.13 9.69
C SER A 127 3.73 -2.11 10.98
N VAL A 128 3.96 -3.29 11.54
CA VAL A 128 4.80 -3.50 12.72
C VAL A 128 5.90 -4.46 12.35
N VAL A 129 7.15 -4.07 12.53
CA VAL A 129 8.31 -4.90 12.22
C VAL A 129 9.22 -4.96 13.43
N GLY A 130 9.72 -6.15 13.73
CA GLY A 130 10.73 -6.36 14.76
C GLY A 130 11.80 -7.34 14.26
N LYS A 131 13.04 -7.04 14.57
CA LYS A 131 14.19 -7.90 14.33
C LYS A 131 14.91 -8.14 15.66
N TYR A 132 15.23 -9.38 15.96
CA TYR A 132 15.96 -9.78 17.16
C TYR A 132 17.19 -10.58 16.78
N TRP A 133 18.36 -10.07 17.16
CA TRP A 133 19.63 -10.78 17.00
C TRP A 133 19.93 -11.65 18.23
N ILE A 134 20.15 -12.95 18.01
CA ILE A 134 20.46 -13.96 19.04
C ILE A 134 21.92 -14.34 18.92
N ASP A 135 22.77 -13.78 19.79
CA ASP A 135 24.23 -13.98 19.74
C ASP A 135 24.63 -15.44 19.83
N SER A 136 24.03 -16.22 20.76
CA SER A 136 24.32 -17.63 20.98
C SER A 136 24.01 -18.53 19.77
N TRP A 137 23.02 -18.11 18.95
CA TRP A 137 22.60 -18.84 17.75
C TRP A 137 23.19 -18.26 16.47
N LYS A 138 23.92 -17.15 16.55
CA LYS A 138 24.39 -16.39 15.37
C LYS A 138 23.24 -16.17 14.39
N SER A 139 22.09 -15.82 14.89
CA SER A 139 20.86 -15.79 14.12
C SER A 139 20.09 -14.51 14.32
N GLN A 140 19.45 -14.03 13.26
CA GLN A 140 18.43 -12.99 13.35
C GLN A 140 17.05 -13.61 13.13
N VAL A 141 16.12 -13.32 14.01
CA VAL A 141 14.69 -13.61 13.84
C VAL A 141 13.98 -12.32 13.56
N GLY A 142 13.22 -12.27 12.48
CA GLY A 142 12.41 -11.14 12.08
C GLY A 142 10.93 -11.50 12.09
N LEU A 143 10.11 -10.53 12.48
CA LEU A 143 8.66 -10.62 12.47
C LEU A 143 8.10 -9.35 11.84
N SER A 144 7.14 -9.49 10.93
CA SER A 144 6.42 -8.35 10.38
C SER A 144 4.92 -8.63 10.34
N TYR A 145 4.14 -7.70 10.87
CA TYR A 145 2.69 -7.73 10.79
C TYR A 145 2.20 -6.55 9.95
N ASN A 146 1.35 -6.84 8.96
CA ASN A 146 0.76 -5.84 8.09
C ASN A 146 -0.76 -5.95 8.15
N PHE A 147 -1.40 -4.80 8.35
CA PHE A 147 -2.84 -4.63 8.33
C PHE A 147 -3.21 -3.52 7.35
N ALA A 148 -4.27 -3.73 6.57
CA ALA A 148 -4.90 -2.67 5.79
C ALA A 148 -6.43 -2.82 5.87
N SER A 149 -7.15 -1.72 6.08
CA SER A 149 -8.61 -1.73 6.06
C SER A 149 -9.15 -2.12 4.68
N GLY A 150 -10.38 -2.62 4.63
CA GLY A 150 -11.02 -3.04 3.38
C GLY A 150 -11.12 -1.89 2.36
N ARG A 151 -10.97 -2.22 1.09
CA ARG A 151 -11.11 -1.32 -0.06
C ARG A 151 -12.54 -1.29 -0.55
N SER A 152 -12.99 -0.13 -1.03
CA SER A 152 -14.31 0.02 -1.61
C SER A 152 -14.42 -0.72 -2.94
N TYR A 153 -15.56 -1.39 -3.18
CA TYR A 153 -15.93 -2.00 -4.46
C TYR A 153 -17.42 -1.87 -4.68
N THR A 154 -17.88 -2.04 -5.92
CA THR A 154 -19.30 -2.05 -6.25
C THR A 154 -19.80 -3.49 -6.29
N ASP A 155 -20.81 -3.80 -5.47
CA ASP A 155 -21.62 -5.01 -5.59
C ASP A 155 -22.84 -4.68 -6.47
N PRO A 156 -22.96 -5.24 -7.68
CA PRO A 156 -24.06 -4.95 -8.59
C PRO A 156 -25.41 -5.49 -8.08
N ASN A 157 -25.40 -6.35 -7.06
CA ASN A 157 -26.64 -6.84 -6.44
C ASN A 157 -27.21 -5.86 -5.40
N GLN A 158 -26.52 -4.75 -5.14
CA GLN A 158 -26.93 -3.72 -4.18
C GLN A 158 -26.95 -2.35 -4.83
N MET A 159 -27.80 -1.47 -4.32
CA MET A 159 -27.85 -0.10 -4.83
C MET A 159 -26.60 0.71 -4.43
N GLY A 160 -26.16 1.57 -5.34
CA GLY A 160 -25.11 2.54 -5.11
C GLY A 160 -23.79 2.15 -5.76
N PHE A 161 -22.91 3.14 -5.85
CA PHE A 161 -21.56 3.03 -6.40
C PHE A 161 -20.56 2.88 -5.28
N LEU A 162 -19.59 1.97 -5.41
CA LEU A 162 -18.60 1.62 -4.38
C LEU A 162 -19.27 1.36 -3.02
N ASN A 163 -20.37 0.61 -3.05
CA ASN A 163 -21.33 0.39 -1.98
C ASN A 163 -20.87 -0.62 -0.92
N GLN A 164 -19.78 -1.34 -1.16
CA GLN A 164 -19.25 -2.36 -0.26
C GLN A 164 -17.76 -2.19 0.01
N LYS A 165 -17.26 -2.86 1.07
CA LYS A 165 -15.83 -2.95 1.39
C LYS A 165 -15.36 -4.40 1.44
N THR A 166 -14.18 -4.67 0.91
CA THR A 166 -13.52 -5.98 1.06
C THR A 166 -13.22 -6.25 2.53
N LYS A 167 -12.92 -7.51 2.86
CA LYS A 167 -12.32 -7.84 4.16
C LYS A 167 -11.02 -7.07 4.34
N ALA A 168 -10.69 -6.73 5.59
CA ALA A 168 -9.40 -6.16 5.93
C ALA A 168 -8.29 -7.18 5.59
N TYR A 169 -7.19 -6.66 5.04
CA TYR A 169 -5.98 -7.43 4.79
C TYR A 169 -5.20 -7.61 6.08
N ASN A 170 -4.75 -8.83 6.34
CA ASN A 170 -3.87 -9.18 7.46
C ASN A 170 -2.77 -10.11 6.97
N SER A 171 -1.54 -9.88 7.41
CA SER A 171 -0.42 -10.77 7.12
C SER A 171 0.59 -10.72 8.25
N LEU A 172 0.90 -11.86 8.85
CA LEU A 172 2.02 -12.03 9.78
C LEU A 172 3.11 -12.83 9.07
N SER A 173 4.27 -12.22 8.86
CA SER A 173 5.43 -12.90 8.26
C SER A 173 6.52 -13.07 9.30
N VAL A 174 7.19 -14.22 9.23
CA VAL A 174 8.32 -14.57 10.11
C VAL A 174 9.50 -14.95 9.24
N ASN A 175 10.68 -14.51 9.61
CA ASN A 175 11.92 -14.93 8.97
C ASN A 175 13.00 -15.30 9.99
N TRP A 176 13.92 -16.13 9.55
CA TRP A 176 15.09 -16.54 10.30
C TRP A 176 16.31 -16.57 9.38
N ALA A 177 17.33 -15.82 9.76
CA ALA A 177 18.61 -15.78 9.08
C ALA A 177 19.68 -16.35 10.00
N TYR A 178 20.35 -17.43 9.58
CA TYR A 178 21.45 -18.05 10.31
C TYR A 178 22.78 -17.75 9.64
N LEU A 179 23.68 -17.13 10.38
CA LEU A 179 25.03 -16.78 9.92
C LEU A 179 25.97 -17.97 10.08
N LEU A 180 26.13 -18.76 9.02
CA LEU A 180 27.05 -19.89 8.97
C LEU A 180 28.51 -19.44 9.05
N SER A 181 28.84 -18.35 8.39
CA SER A 181 30.13 -17.64 8.45
C SER A 181 29.90 -16.16 8.11
N PRO A 182 30.89 -15.26 8.29
CA PRO A 182 30.74 -13.85 7.90
C PRO A 182 30.27 -13.62 6.46
N GLN A 183 30.42 -14.63 5.57
CA GLN A 183 30.09 -14.53 4.16
C GLN A 183 28.92 -15.43 3.75
N LYS A 184 28.38 -16.28 4.65
CA LYS A 184 27.38 -17.29 4.29
C LYS A 184 26.18 -17.22 5.22
N ILE A 185 25.00 -17.00 4.64
CA ILE A 185 23.73 -16.94 5.37
C ILE A 185 22.80 -18.03 4.84
N LEU A 186 22.23 -18.80 5.75
CA LEU A 186 21.05 -19.61 5.49
C LEU A 186 19.81 -18.80 5.93
N TYR A 187 18.87 -18.63 5.02
CA TYR A 187 17.67 -17.82 5.25
C TYR A 187 16.42 -18.66 5.05
N PHE A 188 15.47 -18.50 5.95
CA PHE A 188 14.14 -19.10 5.88
C PHE A 188 13.10 -18.03 6.16
N SER A 189 12.00 -18.02 5.39
CA SER A 189 10.86 -17.16 5.69
C SER A 189 9.52 -17.80 5.38
N VAL A 190 8.51 -17.38 6.13
CA VAL A 190 7.11 -17.72 5.91
C VAL A 190 6.33 -16.42 5.83
N ASN A 191 5.76 -16.14 4.67
CA ASN A 191 4.84 -15.03 4.52
C ASN A 191 3.44 -15.48 4.91
N ASN A 192 2.70 -14.59 5.62
CA ASN A 192 1.38 -14.88 6.14
C ASN A 192 1.33 -16.19 6.95
N ALA A 193 2.23 -16.33 7.93
CA ALA A 193 2.44 -17.55 8.72
C ALA A 193 1.17 -18.06 9.42
N LEU A 194 0.21 -17.18 9.73
CA LEU A 194 -1.09 -17.55 10.31
C LEU A 194 -2.14 -17.96 9.27
N GLY A 195 -1.82 -17.91 7.98
CA GLY A 195 -2.72 -18.34 6.90
C GLY A 195 -3.99 -17.50 6.77
N PHE A 196 -3.91 -16.19 7.02
CA PHE A 196 -5.06 -15.30 6.81
C PHE A 196 -5.54 -15.39 5.36
N THR A 197 -6.81 -15.65 5.16
CA THR A 197 -7.43 -15.60 3.84
C THR A 197 -7.72 -14.16 3.45
N ASN A 198 -6.85 -13.60 2.61
CA ASN A 198 -6.96 -12.24 2.10
C ASN A 198 -7.74 -12.21 0.79
N VAL A 199 -8.58 -11.16 0.65
CA VAL A 199 -9.39 -10.93 -0.56
C VAL A 199 -9.05 -9.55 -1.12
N ASN A 200 -8.51 -9.52 -2.34
CA ASN A 200 -8.09 -8.28 -3.01
C ASN A 200 -9.25 -7.54 -3.69
N GLY A 201 -10.39 -8.20 -3.90
CA GLY A 201 -11.57 -7.68 -4.56
C GLY A 201 -12.53 -8.80 -4.94
N TYR A 202 -13.58 -8.43 -5.71
CA TYR A 202 -14.56 -9.36 -6.23
C TYR A 202 -14.73 -9.12 -7.72
N GLN A 203 -14.88 -10.20 -8.47
CA GLN A 203 -15.30 -10.19 -9.88
C GLN A 203 -16.71 -10.75 -9.95
N TYR A 204 -17.57 -10.07 -10.68
CA TYR A 204 -18.95 -10.47 -10.89
C TYR A 204 -19.14 -11.01 -12.32
N SER A 205 -20.15 -11.86 -12.50
CA SER A 205 -20.58 -12.31 -13.83
C SER A 205 -21.15 -11.12 -14.63
N ASP A 206 -20.98 -11.14 -15.95
CA ASP A 206 -21.50 -10.09 -16.84
C ASP A 206 -23.02 -10.12 -16.98
N THR A 207 -23.64 -11.28 -16.68
CA THR A 207 -25.07 -11.50 -16.76
C THR A 207 -25.60 -12.03 -15.42
N PRO A 208 -26.82 -11.63 -15.02
CA PRO A 208 -27.44 -12.17 -13.83
C PRO A 208 -27.84 -13.65 -14.03
N ASN A 209 -27.91 -14.38 -12.93
CA ASN A 209 -28.43 -15.75 -12.89
C ASN A 209 -29.96 -15.78 -12.95
N ILE A 210 -30.58 -16.97 -12.89
CA ILE A 210 -32.02 -17.17 -12.95
C ILE A 210 -32.83 -16.41 -11.87
N ASN A 211 -32.16 -16.04 -10.75
CA ASN A 211 -32.78 -15.26 -9.67
C ASN A 211 -32.52 -13.75 -9.81
N GLY A 212 -31.98 -13.30 -10.94
CA GLY A 212 -31.66 -11.90 -11.20
C GLY A 212 -30.40 -11.40 -10.44
N GLN A 213 -29.58 -12.30 -9.88
CA GLN A 213 -28.38 -11.95 -9.13
C GLN A 213 -27.09 -12.19 -9.93
N PHE A 214 -26.14 -11.30 -9.83
CA PHE A 214 -24.80 -11.47 -10.38
C PHE A 214 -23.95 -12.34 -9.45
N ASN A 215 -23.46 -13.46 -9.97
CA ASN A 215 -22.60 -14.35 -9.23
C ASN A 215 -21.22 -13.69 -9.01
N SER A 216 -20.67 -13.81 -7.80
CA SER A 216 -19.37 -13.23 -7.47
C SER A 216 -18.30 -14.30 -7.23
N ARG A 217 -17.06 -13.93 -7.58
CA ARG A 217 -15.85 -14.69 -7.24
C ARG A 217 -14.88 -13.76 -6.52
N ALA A 218 -14.42 -14.17 -5.34
CA ALA A 218 -13.35 -13.46 -4.61
C ALA A 218 -12.01 -13.58 -5.36
N LEU A 219 -11.34 -12.45 -5.56
CA LEU A 219 -9.98 -12.38 -6.09
C LEU A 219 -9.01 -12.55 -4.92
N ARG A 220 -8.33 -13.69 -4.90
CA ARG A 220 -7.40 -14.09 -3.84
C ARG A 220 -5.98 -14.29 -4.39
N PRO A 221 -4.93 -14.20 -3.56
CA PRO A 221 -3.61 -14.72 -3.92
C PRO A 221 -3.70 -16.20 -4.34
N ALA A 222 -2.76 -16.65 -5.16
CA ALA A 222 -2.70 -18.07 -5.60
C ALA A 222 -2.50 -19.05 -4.43
N ALA A 223 -1.82 -18.60 -3.37
CA ALA A 223 -1.68 -19.30 -2.09
C ALA A 223 -1.76 -18.29 -0.95
N ASP A 224 -2.38 -18.69 0.18
CA ASP A 224 -2.47 -17.84 1.38
C ASP A 224 -1.12 -17.71 2.08
N GLN A 225 -0.27 -18.76 2.00
CA GLN A 225 1.06 -18.80 2.60
C GLN A 225 2.14 -19.01 1.54
N PHE A 226 3.31 -18.41 1.77
CA PHE A 226 4.48 -18.63 0.92
C PHE A 226 5.70 -18.91 1.80
N PHE A 227 6.40 -20.01 1.47
CA PHE A 227 7.62 -20.44 2.15
C PHE A 227 8.81 -20.19 1.22
N PHE A 228 9.88 -19.65 1.78
CA PHE A 228 11.11 -19.42 1.05
C PHE A 228 12.30 -19.91 1.86
N VAL A 229 13.22 -20.61 1.19
CA VAL A 229 14.51 -21.02 1.72
C VAL A 229 15.59 -20.49 0.78
N GLY A 230 16.59 -19.82 1.32
CA GLY A 230 17.69 -19.23 0.55
C GLY A 230 19.04 -19.52 1.20
N PHE A 231 20.04 -19.71 0.37
CA PHE A 231 21.44 -19.73 0.78
C PHE A 231 22.15 -18.57 0.06
N PHE A 232 22.73 -17.67 0.84
CA PHE A 232 23.46 -16.52 0.32
C PHE A 232 24.94 -16.68 0.63
N TRP A 233 25.77 -16.58 -0.40
CA TRP A 233 27.22 -16.64 -0.28
C TRP A 233 27.84 -15.45 -0.98
N THR A 234 28.49 -14.57 -0.20
CA THR A 234 29.30 -13.48 -0.75
C THR A 234 30.70 -14.01 -1.04
N ILE A 235 31.10 -13.95 -2.31
CA ILE A 235 32.43 -14.30 -2.77
C ILE A 235 33.18 -12.99 -2.98
N SER A 236 34.16 -12.69 -2.12
CA SER A 236 35.03 -11.54 -2.26
C SER A 236 36.47 -11.97 -2.46
N GLN A 237 37.24 -11.13 -3.17
CA GLN A 237 38.63 -11.43 -3.53
C GLN A 237 39.55 -11.60 -2.30
N ASN A 238 39.22 -10.96 -1.19
CA ASN A 238 40.00 -10.96 0.06
C ASN A 238 39.30 -11.65 1.24
N GLY A 239 38.10 -12.22 1.05
CA GLY A 239 37.35 -12.88 2.12
C GLY A 239 36.93 -11.96 3.28
N THR A 240 36.95 -10.65 3.09
CA THR A 240 36.79 -9.64 4.14
C THR A 240 35.36 -9.09 4.31
N ASP A 241 34.47 -9.35 3.34
CA ASP A 241 33.10 -8.83 3.41
C ASP A 241 32.30 -9.59 4.48
N ASN A 242 31.71 -8.83 5.40
CA ASN A 242 30.87 -9.33 6.48
C ASN A 242 29.39 -9.10 6.16
N GLN A 243 28.58 -10.15 6.15
CA GLN A 243 27.15 -10.09 5.90
C GLN A 243 26.35 -9.61 7.12
N LEU A 244 26.96 -9.49 8.30
CA LEU A 244 26.28 -8.97 9.50
C LEU A 244 25.73 -7.55 9.31
N ASP A 245 26.40 -6.72 8.52
CA ASP A 245 25.97 -5.35 8.25
C ASP A 245 24.70 -5.29 7.37
N ASN A 246 24.31 -6.40 6.74
CA ASN A 246 23.15 -6.55 5.87
C ASN A 246 21.96 -7.26 6.57
N LEU A 247 22.12 -7.71 7.79
CA LEU A 247 21.09 -8.30 8.64
C LEU A 247 20.57 -7.27 9.66
#